data_827cb1486b80f05fe94bd5accd20bf05
#
_entry.id   827cb1486b80f05fe94bd5accd20bf05
#
_cell.length_a   1.000
_cell.length_b   1.000
_cell.length_c   1.000
_cell.angle_alpha   90.00
_cell.angle_beta   90.00
_cell.angle_gamma   90.00
#
_symmetry.space_group_name_H-M   'P 1'
#
loop_
_entity.id
_entity.type
_entity.pdbx_description
1 polymer ?
#
loop_
_entity_poly.entity_id
_entity_poly.type
_entity_poly.pdbx_seq_one_letter_code
_entity_poly.pdbx_strand_id
1 'polypeptide(L)'
;AASDVQDTIIKTPIDGYIIGEPTPVGQTISSGISEPQVIMSVATLDDMQIEAMVDESDIGQVKVGQRVKFTVDAYPNETFSGKVRLISRKAETENNVIYYKVYVDVDESKGKLLPTMTARADFIIAEADNVLMVPLNCVYVEGKRRFVKVYNTKTKESREVDVKLGLSNDSEIVVQTNALQPGEVLLVRKAVAKQTG
;
A
#
# COMPACT_ATOMS: atom_id res chain seq x y z
N ALA A 1 -47.63 -28.76 4.84
CA ALA A 1 -46.78 -29.97 4.75
C ALA A 1 -45.81 -29.95 3.57
N ALA A 2 -46.14 -29.41 2.39
CA ALA A 2 -45.20 -29.33 1.25
C ALA A 2 -44.18 -28.17 1.40
N SER A 3 -44.55 -27.12 2.15
CA SER A 3 -43.66 -25.98 2.46
C SER A 3 -42.53 -26.37 3.40
N ASP A 4 -42.81 -27.24 4.36
CA ASP A 4 -41.83 -27.61 5.40
C ASP A 4 -40.64 -28.42 4.87
N VAL A 5 -40.79 -29.11 3.72
CA VAL A 5 -39.71 -29.90 3.12
C VAL A 5 -38.74 -29.01 2.32
N GLN A 6 -39.20 -27.90 1.74
CA GLN A 6 -38.32 -26.96 1.02
C GLN A 6 -37.44 -26.18 1.99
N ASP A 7 -37.91 -25.90 3.20
CA ASP A 7 -37.15 -25.19 4.22
C ASP A 7 -36.02 -26.05 4.85
N THR A 8 -36.00 -27.35 4.56
CA THR A 8 -34.92 -28.25 4.99
C THR A 8 -33.72 -28.27 4.05
N ILE A 9 -33.85 -27.69 2.84
CA ILE A 9 -32.75 -27.63 1.87
C ILE A 9 -32.16 -26.24 1.86
N ILE A 10 -31.01 -26.09 2.49
CA ILE A 10 -30.28 -24.80 2.51
C ILE A 10 -29.38 -24.75 1.27
N LYS A 11 -29.61 -23.71 0.44
CA LYS A 11 -28.81 -23.46 -0.76
C LYS A 11 -27.97 -22.20 -0.57
N THR A 12 -26.74 -22.25 -1.08
CA THR A 12 -25.91 -21.04 -1.14
C THR A 12 -26.53 -20.02 -2.10
N PRO A 13 -26.59 -18.72 -1.74
CA PRO A 13 -27.10 -17.67 -2.62
C PRO A 13 -26.07 -17.21 -3.67
N ILE A 14 -24.81 -17.61 -3.52
CA ILE A 14 -23.70 -17.22 -4.42
C ILE A 14 -22.88 -18.47 -4.79
N ASP A 15 -22.24 -18.41 -5.97
CA ASP A 15 -21.21 -19.36 -6.35
C ASP A 15 -19.90 -18.97 -5.66
N GLY A 16 -19.14 -19.97 -5.16
CA GLY A 16 -17.91 -19.66 -4.46
C GLY A 16 -17.31 -20.85 -3.72
N TYR A 17 -16.34 -20.55 -2.89
CA TYR A 17 -15.63 -21.51 -2.06
C TYR A 17 -16.11 -21.45 -0.62
N ILE A 18 -16.20 -22.61 0.03
CA ILE A 18 -16.47 -22.66 1.46
C ILE A 18 -15.23 -22.19 2.21
N ILE A 19 -15.38 -21.15 3.03
CA ILE A 19 -14.34 -20.63 3.89
C ILE A 19 -14.61 -21.03 5.34
N GLY A 20 -13.59 -21.59 6.01
CA GLY A 20 -13.72 -22.12 7.35
C GLY A 20 -14.33 -23.53 7.39
N GLU A 21 -14.58 -24.00 8.59
CA GLU A 21 -15.15 -25.33 8.84
C GLU A 21 -16.68 -25.22 8.88
N PRO A 22 -17.41 -26.00 8.07
CA PRO A 22 -18.88 -26.05 8.14
C PRO A 22 -19.35 -26.71 9.44
N THR A 23 -20.54 -26.36 9.88
CA THR A 23 -21.15 -26.98 11.07
C THR A 23 -21.24 -28.51 10.87
N PRO A 24 -20.72 -29.31 11.82
CA PRO A 24 -20.71 -30.78 11.71
C PRO A 24 -22.11 -31.37 11.62
N VAL A 25 -22.21 -32.49 10.89
CA VAL A 25 -23.44 -33.25 10.79
C VAL A 25 -23.86 -33.81 12.17
N GLY A 26 -25.13 -33.71 12.50
CA GLY A 26 -25.67 -34.13 13.78
C GLY A 26 -25.77 -33.06 14.86
N GLN A 27 -25.29 -31.88 14.60
CA GLN A 27 -25.48 -30.73 15.49
C GLN A 27 -26.89 -30.16 15.32
N THR A 28 -27.59 -29.93 16.41
CA THR A 28 -28.92 -29.32 16.39
C THR A 28 -28.80 -27.82 16.07
N ILE A 29 -29.48 -27.41 15.01
CA ILE A 29 -29.61 -26.00 14.62
C ILE A 29 -30.91 -25.48 15.22
N SER A 30 -30.85 -24.51 16.11
CA SER A 30 -32.03 -23.84 16.64
C SER A 30 -32.41 -22.64 15.81
N SER A 31 -33.63 -22.61 15.34
CA SER A 31 -34.24 -21.46 14.65
C SER A 31 -34.67 -20.35 15.62
N GLY A 32 -33.82 -19.99 16.58
CA GLY A 32 -34.11 -18.93 17.56
C GLY A 32 -33.93 -17.56 16.95
N ILE A 33 -34.84 -16.62 17.28
CA ILE A 33 -34.84 -15.24 16.80
C ILE A 33 -33.68 -14.43 17.42
N SER A 34 -33.03 -14.95 18.47
CA SER A 34 -32.08 -14.17 19.29
C SER A 34 -30.63 -14.20 18.77
N GLU A 35 -30.19 -15.25 18.10
CA GLU A 35 -28.85 -15.36 17.52
C GLU A 35 -28.88 -16.18 16.24
N PRO A 36 -28.59 -15.58 15.07
CA PRO A 36 -28.49 -16.32 13.82
C PRO A 36 -27.28 -17.26 13.86
N GLN A 37 -27.51 -18.55 13.65
CA GLN A 37 -26.45 -19.54 13.62
C GLN A 37 -25.84 -19.63 12.23
N VAL A 38 -24.53 -19.44 12.13
CA VAL A 38 -23.79 -19.57 10.87
C VAL A 38 -23.51 -21.06 10.63
N ILE A 39 -24.07 -21.62 9.56
CA ILE A 39 -23.89 -23.02 9.18
C ILE A 39 -22.59 -23.22 8.39
N MET A 40 -22.33 -22.32 7.44
CA MET A 40 -21.11 -22.22 6.65
C MET A 40 -20.95 -20.83 6.08
N SER A 41 -19.74 -20.45 5.78
CA SER A 41 -19.42 -19.21 5.08
C SER A 41 -18.92 -19.52 3.67
N VAL A 42 -19.47 -18.83 2.67
CA VAL A 42 -19.09 -18.97 1.26
C VAL A 42 -18.60 -17.63 0.75
N ALA A 43 -17.46 -17.62 0.06
CA ALA A 43 -16.90 -16.41 -0.55
C ALA A 43 -16.44 -16.68 -1.99
N THR A 44 -16.53 -15.66 -2.84
CA THR A 44 -15.86 -15.63 -4.13
C THR A 44 -14.40 -15.24 -3.92
N LEU A 45 -13.47 -15.91 -4.57
CA LEU A 45 -12.04 -15.60 -4.49
C LEU A 45 -11.56 -14.69 -5.63
N ASP A 46 -12.44 -14.42 -6.59
CA ASP A 46 -12.12 -13.61 -7.77
C ASP A 46 -12.13 -12.11 -7.45
N ASP A 47 -13.01 -11.70 -6.53
CA ASP A 47 -13.19 -10.29 -6.13
C ASP A 47 -12.61 -10.03 -4.73
N MET A 48 -11.28 -10.11 -4.64
CA MET A 48 -10.58 -9.83 -3.38
C MET A 48 -10.44 -8.33 -3.16
N GLN A 49 -10.66 -7.89 -1.93
CA GLN A 49 -10.41 -6.52 -1.51
C GLN A 49 -9.56 -6.49 -0.24
N ILE A 50 -8.81 -5.41 -0.09
CA ILE A 50 -8.09 -5.11 1.15
C ILE A 50 -8.87 -4.05 1.91
N GLU A 51 -9.07 -4.28 3.19
CA GLU A 51 -9.52 -3.27 4.14
C GLU A 51 -8.28 -2.73 4.87
N ALA A 52 -7.80 -1.55 4.45
CA ALA A 52 -6.66 -0.90 5.06
C ALA A 52 -7.12 0.11 6.11
N MET A 53 -6.48 0.11 7.27
CA MET A 53 -6.68 1.09 8.32
C MET A 53 -5.64 2.19 8.17
N VAL A 54 -6.07 3.40 7.83
CA VAL A 54 -5.20 4.57 7.60
C VAL A 54 -5.41 5.56 8.74
N ASP A 55 -4.31 6.02 9.32
CA ASP A 55 -4.33 7.01 10.39
C ASP A 55 -4.95 8.34 9.94
N GLU A 56 -5.59 9.07 10.86
CA GLU A 56 -6.19 10.38 10.60
C GLU A 56 -5.19 11.39 10.04
N SER A 57 -3.91 11.33 10.45
CA SER A 57 -2.85 12.22 9.96
C SER A 57 -2.54 12.02 8.46
N ASP A 58 -2.74 10.80 7.95
CA ASP A 58 -2.34 10.40 6.61
C ASP A 58 -3.50 10.33 5.62
N ILE A 59 -4.74 10.17 6.11
CA ILE A 59 -5.92 10.00 5.26
C ILE A 59 -6.13 11.13 4.25
N GLY A 60 -5.70 12.35 4.58
CA GLY A 60 -5.77 13.50 3.70
C GLY A 60 -4.97 13.37 2.40
N GLN A 61 -4.00 12.45 2.34
CA GLN A 61 -3.18 12.17 1.16
C GLN A 61 -3.74 11.04 0.30
N VAL A 62 -4.71 10.27 0.82
CA VAL A 62 -5.31 9.14 0.13
C VAL A 62 -6.49 9.61 -0.73
N LYS A 63 -6.57 9.12 -1.97
CA LYS A 63 -7.62 9.46 -2.92
C LYS A 63 -8.20 8.23 -3.58
N VAL A 64 -9.49 8.27 -3.91
CA VAL A 64 -10.14 7.23 -4.71
C VAL A 64 -9.46 7.13 -6.08
N GLY A 65 -9.22 5.92 -6.55
CA GLY A 65 -8.49 5.62 -7.79
C GLY A 65 -6.97 5.58 -7.65
N GLN A 66 -6.43 5.93 -6.47
CA GLN A 66 -4.99 5.90 -6.20
C GLN A 66 -4.46 4.47 -6.25
N ARG A 67 -3.27 4.31 -6.85
CA ARG A 67 -2.60 3.01 -6.90
C ARG A 67 -2.03 2.63 -5.54
N VAL A 68 -2.14 1.36 -5.22
CA VAL A 68 -1.64 0.76 -3.99
C VAL A 68 -0.79 -0.44 -4.35
N LYS A 69 0.38 -0.53 -3.75
CA LYS A 69 1.20 -1.76 -3.74
C LYS A 69 1.07 -2.40 -2.38
N PHE A 70 1.01 -3.71 -2.34
CA PHE A 70 0.93 -4.40 -1.06
C PHE A 70 1.65 -5.74 -1.09
N THR A 71 2.05 -6.19 0.07
CA THR A 71 2.62 -7.51 0.33
C THR A 71 1.78 -8.20 1.38
N VAL A 72 1.74 -9.52 1.35
CA VAL A 72 1.09 -10.33 2.39
C VAL A 72 2.15 -11.13 3.14
N ASP A 73 1.92 -11.37 4.42
CA ASP A 73 2.90 -12.08 5.25
C ASP A 73 3.18 -13.52 4.77
N ALA A 74 2.21 -14.13 4.07
CA ALA A 74 2.39 -15.44 3.45
C ALA A 74 3.35 -15.43 2.24
N TYR A 75 3.48 -14.29 1.55
CA TYR A 75 4.33 -14.12 0.36
C TYR A 75 5.14 -12.81 0.45
N PRO A 76 6.14 -12.71 1.36
CA PRO A 76 6.83 -11.46 1.65
C PRO A 76 7.69 -10.95 0.48
N ASN A 77 8.05 -11.80 -0.46
CA ASN A 77 8.86 -11.45 -1.63
C ASN A 77 8.01 -11.15 -2.89
N GLU A 78 6.68 -11.23 -2.78
CA GLU A 78 5.77 -10.93 -3.89
C GLU A 78 5.01 -9.63 -3.60
N THR A 79 5.07 -8.71 -4.56
CA THR A 79 4.29 -7.47 -4.50
C THR A 79 3.06 -7.61 -5.39
N PHE A 80 1.93 -7.31 -4.82
CA PHE A 80 0.65 -7.23 -5.50
C PHE A 80 0.26 -5.76 -5.70
N SER A 81 -0.68 -5.52 -6.59
CA SER A 81 -1.19 -4.18 -6.86
C SER A 81 -2.70 -4.10 -6.73
N GLY A 82 -3.17 -2.90 -6.50
CA GLY A 82 -4.59 -2.60 -6.41
C GLY A 82 -4.87 -1.12 -6.53
N LYS A 83 -6.15 -0.76 -6.44
CA LYS A 83 -6.60 0.63 -6.51
C LYS A 83 -7.59 0.93 -5.40
N VAL A 84 -7.47 2.13 -4.83
CA VAL A 84 -8.43 2.62 -3.85
C VAL A 84 -9.81 2.74 -4.50
N ARG A 85 -10.76 1.95 -4.03
CA ARG A 85 -12.15 1.98 -4.46
C ARG A 85 -12.97 2.97 -3.65
N LEU A 86 -12.84 2.92 -2.33
CA LEU A 86 -13.66 3.68 -1.41
C LEU A 86 -12.86 4.06 -0.16
N ILE A 87 -13.08 5.27 0.33
CA ILE A 87 -12.61 5.74 1.62
C ILE A 87 -13.82 5.90 2.52
N SER A 88 -13.87 5.16 3.64
CA SER A 88 -14.94 5.29 4.63
C SER A 88 -14.92 6.70 5.22
N ARG A 89 -16.08 7.30 5.34
CA ARG A 89 -16.23 8.60 6.04
C ARG A 89 -16.49 8.43 7.54
N LYS A 90 -16.59 7.17 7.98
CA LYS A 90 -16.75 6.85 9.40
C LYS A 90 -15.38 6.50 9.96
N ALA A 91 -14.95 7.24 10.96
CA ALA A 91 -13.75 6.93 11.73
C ALA A 91 -14.00 5.75 12.67
N GLU A 92 -12.99 4.95 12.90
CA GLU A 92 -12.96 3.90 13.92
C GLU A 92 -11.83 4.20 14.89
N THR A 93 -12.05 3.95 16.17
CA THR A 93 -11.03 4.15 17.20
C THR A 93 -10.54 2.79 17.67
N GLU A 94 -9.26 2.55 17.53
CA GLU A 94 -8.59 1.35 18.02
C GLU A 94 -7.37 1.78 18.84
N ASN A 95 -7.23 1.27 20.06
CA ASN A 95 -6.13 1.60 20.97
C ASN A 95 -5.90 3.11 21.16
N ASN A 96 -6.96 3.91 21.25
CA ASN A 96 -6.92 5.38 21.33
C ASN A 96 -6.34 6.09 20.08
N VAL A 97 -6.22 5.41 18.96
CA VAL A 97 -5.83 5.99 17.67
C VAL A 97 -7.03 5.99 16.75
N ILE A 98 -7.20 7.06 16.00
CA ILE A 98 -8.31 7.24 15.04
C ILE A 98 -7.85 6.78 13.67
N TYR A 99 -8.59 5.83 13.10
CA TYR A 99 -8.35 5.28 11.78
C TYR A 99 -9.55 5.47 10.86
N TYR A 100 -9.28 5.56 9.58
CA TYR A 100 -10.28 5.50 8.51
C TYR A 100 -10.06 4.25 7.68
N LYS A 101 -11.14 3.50 7.42
CA LYS A 101 -11.08 2.33 6.55
C LYS A 101 -11.01 2.75 5.09
N VAL A 102 -10.01 2.24 4.40
CA VAL A 102 -9.82 2.40 2.96
C VAL A 102 -9.96 1.04 2.30
N TYR A 103 -10.88 0.93 1.37
CA TYR A 103 -11.14 -0.29 0.61
C TYR A 103 -10.38 -0.24 -0.70
N VAL A 104 -9.53 -1.24 -0.92
CA VAL A 104 -8.66 -1.34 -2.10
C VAL A 104 -9.07 -2.59 -2.87
N ASP A 105 -9.47 -2.41 -4.12
CA ASP A 105 -9.71 -3.53 -5.03
C ASP A 105 -8.36 -4.08 -5.51
N VAL A 106 -8.19 -5.38 -5.46
CA VAL A 106 -6.99 -6.07 -5.90
C VAL A 106 -7.05 -6.28 -7.41
N ASP A 107 -6.00 -5.87 -8.14
CA ASP A 107 -5.97 -6.01 -9.61
C ASP A 107 -5.93 -7.48 -10.03
N GLU A 108 -5.05 -8.28 -9.41
CA GLU A 108 -4.91 -9.71 -9.67
C GLU A 108 -4.50 -10.46 -8.38
N SER A 109 -5.34 -11.37 -7.92
CA SER A 109 -5.02 -12.22 -6.77
C SER A 109 -4.07 -13.37 -7.11
N LYS A 110 -3.92 -13.69 -8.41
CA LYS A 110 -3.14 -14.84 -8.93
C LYS A 110 -3.49 -16.18 -8.26
N GLY A 111 -4.68 -16.28 -7.66
CA GLY A 111 -5.11 -17.44 -6.90
C GLY A 111 -4.32 -17.74 -5.61
N LYS A 112 -3.43 -16.79 -5.19
CA LYS A 112 -2.58 -16.96 -4.00
C LYS A 112 -3.14 -16.29 -2.76
N LEU A 113 -3.96 -15.27 -2.95
CA LEU A 113 -4.55 -14.54 -1.84
C LEU A 113 -5.74 -15.32 -1.28
N LEU A 114 -5.78 -15.42 0.03
CA LEU A 114 -6.90 -16.04 0.74
C LEU A 114 -7.59 -15.00 1.63
N PRO A 115 -8.89 -15.13 1.87
CA PRO A 115 -9.59 -14.29 2.84
C PRO A 115 -8.91 -14.31 4.21
N THR A 116 -8.97 -13.18 4.92
CA THR A 116 -8.39 -13.00 6.25
C THR A 116 -6.86 -12.93 6.33
N MET A 117 -6.14 -12.95 5.19
CA MET A 117 -4.70 -12.70 5.18
C MET A 117 -4.40 -11.26 5.60
N THR A 118 -3.34 -11.08 6.39
CA THR A 118 -2.82 -9.76 6.72
C THR A 118 -1.97 -9.22 5.57
N ALA A 119 -2.26 -7.98 5.16
CA ALA A 119 -1.53 -7.28 4.11
C ALA A 119 -0.91 -5.98 4.66
N ARG A 120 0.26 -5.62 4.13
CA ARG A 120 0.89 -4.31 4.30
C ARG A 120 0.76 -3.54 3.01
N ALA A 121 0.05 -2.42 3.06
CA ALA A 121 -0.30 -1.63 1.89
C ALA A 121 0.44 -0.30 1.89
N ASP A 122 1.10 -0.01 0.76
CA ASP A 122 1.79 1.24 0.46
C ASP A 122 0.98 2.03 -0.55
N PHE A 123 0.42 3.15 -0.13
CA PHE A 123 -0.34 4.06 -0.99
C PHE A 123 0.62 4.94 -1.78
N ILE A 124 0.55 4.89 -3.12
CA ILE A 124 1.44 5.66 -3.99
C ILE A 124 0.89 7.08 -4.11
N ILE A 125 1.47 8.01 -3.36
CA ILE A 125 0.99 9.39 -3.27
C ILE A 125 1.36 10.17 -4.53
N ALA A 126 2.54 9.91 -5.10
CA ALA A 126 3.02 10.55 -6.32
C ALA A 126 3.99 9.64 -7.07
N GLU A 127 3.91 9.67 -8.39
CA GLU A 127 4.83 8.97 -9.29
C GLU A 127 5.45 9.98 -10.26
N ALA A 128 6.68 9.74 -10.62
CA ALA A 128 7.35 10.47 -11.68
C ALA A 128 8.13 9.48 -12.54
N ASP A 129 7.75 9.37 -13.81
CA ASP A 129 8.41 8.50 -14.77
C ASP A 129 9.50 9.24 -15.54
N ASN A 130 10.54 8.51 -15.96
CA ASN A 130 11.65 9.05 -16.77
C ASN A 130 12.32 10.28 -16.18
N VAL A 131 12.52 10.29 -14.86
CA VAL A 131 13.15 11.39 -14.13
C VAL A 131 14.56 11.02 -13.70
N LEU A 132 15.42 12.04 -13.64
CA LEU A 132 16.75 11.88 -13.09
C LEU A 132 16.66 11.92 -11.57
N MET A 133 17.13 10.88 -10.89
CA MET A 133 17.20 10.81 -9.44
C MET A 133 18.64 10.88 -8.97
N VAL A 134 18.85 11.53 -7.86
CA VAL A 134 20.17 11.60 -7.21
C VAL A 134 20.01 11.26 -5.73
N PRO A 135 21.03 10.63 -5.11
CA PRO A 135 21.03 10.39 -3.67
C PRO A 135 20.90 11.71 -2.89
N LEU A 136 20.08 11.73 -1.85
CA LEU A 136 19.83 12.92 -1.02
C LEU A 136 21.13 13.51 -0.44
N ASN A 137 22.11 12.67 -0.14
CA ASN A 137 23.42 13.07 0.38
C ASN A 137 24.33 13.73 -0.67
N CYS A 138 23.97 13.70 -1.95
CA CYS A 138 24.68 14.40 -3.03
C CYS A 138 24.14 15.81 -3.31
N VAL A 139 23.03 16.19 -2.67
CA VAL A 139 22.42 17.50 -2.85
C VAL A 139 23.02 18.49 -1.86
N TYR A 140 23.60 19.56 -2.39
CA TYR A 140 24.14 20.68 -1.62
C TYR A 140 23.09 21.80 -1.56
N VAL A 141 23.06 22.49 -0.42
CA VAL A 141 22.10 23.55 -0.14
C VAL A 141 22.88 24.75 0.39
N GLU A 142 22.84 25.87 -0.35
CA GLU A 142 23.40 27.14 0.06
C GLU A 142 22.35 28.25 -0.04
N GLY A 143 21.79 28.64 1.09
CA GLY A 143 20.67 29.57 1.13
C GLY A 143 19.45 29.02 0.33
N LYS A 144 19.13 29.71 -0.78
CA LYS A 144 18.05 29.29 -1.70
C LYS A 144 18.55 28.42 -2.87
N ARG A 145 19.85 28.31 -3.04
CA ARG A 145 20.47 27.56 -4.12
C ARG A 145 20.50 26.06 -3.79
N ARG A 146 20.16 25.24 -4.76
CA ARG A 146 20.23 23.76 -4.70
C ARG A 146 21.06 23.29 -5.86
N PHE A 147 22.13 22.55 -5.60
CA PHE A 147 23.05 22.08 -6.62
C PHE A 147 23.65 20.72 -6.26
N VAL A 148 24.18 20.05 -7.27
CA VAL A 148 24.99 18.83 -7.13
C VAL A 148 26.41 19.11 -7.65
N LYS A 149 27.40 18.40 -7.12
CA LYS A 149 28.78 18.45 -7.59
C LYS A 149 29.07 17.22 -8.42
N VAL A 150 29.28 17.43 -9.71
CA VAL A 150 29.67 16.39 -10.67
C VAL A 150 31.18 16.29 -10.70
N TYR A 151 31.70 15.08 -10.50
CA TYR A 151 33.14 14.82 -10.53
C TYR A 151 33.56 14.18 -11.85
N ASN A 152 34.48 14.82 -12.53
CA ASN A 152 35.08 14.25 -13.73
C ASN A 152 36.30 13.40 -13.36
N THR A 153 36.19 12.10 -13.54
CA THR A 153 37.24 11.13 -13.20
C THR A 153 38.49 11.26 -14.06
N LYS A 154 38.37 11.83 -15.28
CA LYS A 154 39.49 12.02 -16.20
C LYS A 154 40.30 13.28 -15.90
N THR A 155 39.63 14.42 -15.67
CA THR A 155 40.30 15.71 -15.39
C THR A 155 40.54 15.91 -13.89
N LYS A 156 39.93 15.07 -13.02
CA LYS A 156 39.95 15.21 -11.55
C LYS A 156 39.36 16.52 -11.02
N GLU A 157 38.52 17.15 -11.83
CA GLU A 157 37.84 18.42 -11.50
C GLU A 157 36.40 18.15 -11.13
N SER A 158 35.83 19.07 -10.33
CA SER A 158 34.39 19.05 -10.02
C SER A 158 33.73 20.31 -10.57
N ARG A 159 32.52 20.13 -11.11
CA ARG A 159 31.65 21.25 -11.52
C ARG A 159 30.35 21.21 -10.69
N GLU A 160 29.84 22.39 -10.42
CA GLU A 160 28.55 22.56 -9.76
C GLU A 160 27.45 22.68 -10.81
N VAL A 161 26.37 21.95 -10.58
CA VAL A 161 25.18 21.95 -11.45
C VAL A 161 23.98 22.32 -10.59
N ASP A 162 23.36 23.45 -10.90
CA ASP A 162 22.15 23.90 -10.24
C ASP A 162 20.97 22.98 -10.63
N VAL A 163 20.18 22.60 -9.65
CA VAL A 163 19.06 21.68 -9.82
C VAL A 163 17.81 22.21 -9.15
N LYS A 164 16.65 21.92 -9.75
CA LYS A 164 15.37 22.05 -9.07
C LYS A 164 15.01 20.69 -8.49
N LEU A 165 14.62 20.66 -7.23
CA LEU A 165 14.23 19.45 -6.53
C LEU A 165 12.76 19.13 -6.80
N GLY A 166 12.47 17.85 -7.04
CA GLY A 166 11.13 17.33 -7.23
C GLY A 166 10.73 16.36 -6.11
N LEU A 167 10.07 15.27 -6.47
CA LEU A 167 9.66 14.20 -5.54
C LEU A 167 10.89 13.53 -4.93
N SER A 168 10.77 13.12 -3.68
CA SER A 168 11.81 12.37 -2.98
C SER A 168 11.23 11.17 -2.24
N ASN A 169 12.06 10.18 -2.06
CA ASN A 169 11.87 9.10 -1.11
C ASN A 169 12.93 9.19 0.02
N ASP A 170 13.07 8.16 0.83
CA ASP A 170 13.99 8.13 1.97
C ASP A 170 15.48 8.20 1.58
N SER A 171 15.83 7.90 0.34
CA SER A 171 17.23 7.76 -0.13
C SER A 171 17.58 8.72 -1.26
N GLU A 172 16.63 9.03 -2.13
CA GLU A 172 16.85 9.71 -3.40
C GLU A 172 15.83 10.82 -3.63
N ILE A 173 16.22 11.79 -4.46
CA ILE A 173 15.38 12.92 -4.85
C ILE A 173 15.44 13.14 -6.36
N VAL A 174 14.29 13.40 -6.95
CA VAL A 174 14.19 13.81 -8.35
C VAL A 174 14.85 15.18 -8.54
N VAL A 175 15.70 15.30 -9.54
CA VAL A 175 16.29 16.57 -9.94
C VAL A 175 15.89 16.94 -11.37
N GLN A 176 15.53 18.20 -11.55
CA GLN A 176 15.22 18.77 -12.86
C GLN A 176 16.35 19.69 -13.29
N THR A 177 17.08 19.28 -14.31
CA THR A 177 18.16 20.07 -14.91
C THR A 177 18.48 19.49 -16.29
N ASN A 178 18.93 20.33 -17.21
CA ASN A 178 19.44 19.90 -18.53
C ASN A 178 20.96 19.70 -18.53
N ALA A 179 21.63 19.99 -17.40
CA ALA A 179 23.08 20.00 -17.30
C ALA A 179 23.66 18.76 -16.59
N LEU A 180 22.82 17.77 -16.27
CA LEU A 180 23.21 16.51 -15.64
C LEU A 180 22.73 15.33 -16.51
N GLN A 181 23.58 14.33 -16.69
CA GLN A 181 23.27 13.14 -17.47
C GLN A 181 23.32 11.88 -16.60
N PRO A 182 22.51 10.84 -16.94
CA PRO A 182 22.61 9.55 -16.27
C PRO A 182 24.03 8.97 -16.36
N GLY A 183 24.53 8.44 -15.23
CA GLY A 183 25.88 7.84 -15.17
C GLY A 183 27.00 8.79 -14.77
N GLU A 184 26.75 10.08 -14.60
CA GLU A 184 27.74 11.02 -14.05
C GLU A 184 28.02 10.73 -12.58
N VAL A 185 29.28 10.86 -12.16
CA VAL A 185 29.71 10.63 -10.79
C VAL A 185 29.43 11.87 -9.94
N LEU A 186 28.72 11.71 -8.85
CA LEU A 186 28.40 12.81 -7.92
C LEU A 186 29.25 12.73 -6.66
N LEU A 187 29.62 13.89 -6.14
CA LEU A 187 30.30 14.00 -4.86
C LEU A 187 29.28 14.00 -3.72
N VAL A 188 29.55 13.16 -2.73
CA VAL A 188 28.74 13.09 -1.51
C VAL A 188 29.08 14.25 -0.59
N ARG A 189 28.08 14.89 -0.03
CA ARG A 189 28.26 15.91 1.02
C ARG A 189 28.82 15.24 2.28
N LYS A 190 29.99 15.70 2.75
CA LYS A 190 30.49 15.28 4.06
C LYS A 190 29.49 15.68 5.14
N ALA A 191 29.07 14.72 5.95
CA ALA A 191 28.28 15.03 7.13
C ALA A 191 29.08 15.99 8.01
N VAL A 192 28.55 17.18 8.23
CA VAL A 192 29.11 18.07 9.26
C VAL A 192 28.77 17.43 10.60
N ALA A 193 29.76 16.86 11.26
CA ALA A 193 29.61 16.39 12.63
C ALA A 193 29.07 17.58 13.46
N LYS A 194 27.85 17.45 14.02
CA LYS A 194 27.38 18.39 15.03
C LYS A 194 28.38 18.33 16.18
N GLN A 195 29.18 19.37 16.34
CA GLN A 195 29.86 19.61 17.61
C GLN A 195 28.76 19.89 18.63
N THR A 196 28.53 18.92 19.49
CA THR A 196 27.81 19.11 20.76
C THR A 196 28.78 19.89 21.64
N GLY A 197 28.48 21.15 21.85
CA GLY A 197 29.01 21.96 22.92
C GLY A 197 27.95 22.14 23.98
#